data_d1ea928d49f2d631f1d41b145e5668fd
#
_entry.id   d1ea928d49f2d631f1d41b145e5668fd
#
_cell.length_a   1.000
_cell.length_b   1.000
_cell.length_c   1.000
_cell.angle_alpha   90.00
_cell.angle_beta   90.00
_cell.angle_gamma   90.00
#
_symmetry.space_group_name_H-M   'P 1'
#
loop_
_entity.id
_entity.type
_entity.pdbx_description
1 polymer ?
#
loop_
_entity_poly.entity_id
_entity_poly.type
_entity_poly.pdbx_seq_one_letter_code
_entity_poly.pdbx_strand_id
1 'polypeptide(L)'
;MEYSTRVYQIYLKYVAPEDIHVYSIDEIMCDVTDYLNTYGMTAKELVSKIIRDIYDTMGMTATAGIGTNLYLCKVAMDILAKHVEPDYNGVRIAELNEISYRRLLWTHQPITDFWRVGQGYAKKLLSHGIYNMGDVARCSIGKETDYYNEELLYRLFGVNAELLIDHAWGWEPCTIAQVKAYKPESNSIGSGQVLHCPYDFQQTRLIIKEMTDLLALDLVDKHLVTDQLVLTVGYDIGNLESGNKKKQYQGEITVDRYGRKVPKHAHGTANLKNRTSSSIEMIEMILELYDKIVNPDLFVRRVYITANHVV
;
A
#
# COMPACT_ATOMS: atom_id res chain seq x y z
N MET A 1 -14.22 -9.36 -2.17
CA MET A 1 -13.59 -10.69 -2.15
C MET A 1 -14.17 -11.60 -3.25
N GLU A 2 -15.47 -11.91 -3.29
CA GLU A 2 -16.05 -12.84 -4.29
C GLU A 2 -15.70 -12.50 -5.74
N TYR A 3 -15.93 -11.25 -6.16
CA TYR A 3 -15.59 -10.82 -7.52
C TYR A 3 -14.09 -10.93 -7.84
N SER A 4 -13.21 -10.56 -6.89
CA SER A 4 -11.77 -10.69 -7.05
C SER A 4 -11.35 -12.16 -7.23
N THR A 5 -11.93 -13.07 -6.45
CA THR A 5 -11.69 -14.51 -6.59
C THR A 5 -12.14 -15.03 -7.95
N ARG A 6 -13.30 -14.59 -8.45
CA ARG A 6 -13.82 -14.99 -9.76
C ARG A 6 -12.92 -14.47 -10.90
N VAL A 7 -12.42 -13.23 -10.81
CA VAL A 7 -11.44 -12.70 -11.76
C VAL A 7 -10.17 -13.54 -11.73
N TYR A 8 -9.64 -13.87 -10.55
CA TYR A 8 -8.46 -14.74 -10.42
C TYR A 8 -8.64 -16.10 -11.09
N GLN A 9 -9.83 -16.73 -10.99
CA GLN A 9 -10.15 -17.99 -11.68
C GLN A 9 -10.11 -17.85 -13.22
N ILE A 10 -10.40 -16.68 -13.76
CA ILE A 10 -10.26 -16.43 -15.20
C ILE A 10 -8.79 -16.39 -15.60
N TYR A 11 -7.93 -15.73 -14.82
CA TYR A 11 -6.48 -15.71 -15.07
C TYR A 11 -5.88 -17.12 -15.09
N LEU A 12 -6.35 -18.01 -14.19
CA LEU A 12 -5.89 -19.41 -14.14
C LEU A 12 -6.19 -20.24 -15.39
N LYS A 13 -7.07 -19.78 -16.28
CA LYS A 13 -7.27 -20.43 -17.59
C LYS A 13 -6.10 -20.20 -18.57
N TYR A 14 -5.30 -19.17 -18.30
CA TYR A 14 -4.27 -18.67 -19.22
C TYR A 14 -2.86 -18.77 -18.66
N VAL A 15 -2.70 -18.58 -17.35
CA VAL A 15 -1.41 -18.49 -16.66
C VAL A 15 -1.44 -19.36 -15.43
N ALA A 16 -0.38 -20.10 -15.18
CA ALA A 16 -0.25 -20.96 -14.02
C ALA A 16 -0.16 -20.14 -12.71
N PRO A 17 -0.64 -20.66 -11.58
CA PRO A 17 -0.68 -19.92 -10.32
C PRO A 17 0.71 -19.48 -9.82
N GLU A 18 1.78 -20.20 -10.17
CA GLU A 18 3.16 -19.85 -9.85
C GLU A 18 3.61 -18.53 -10.50
N ASP A 19 3.09 -18.20 -11.68
CA ASP A 19 3.43 -17.00 -12.44
C ASP A 19 2.43 -15.85 -12.25
N ILE A 20 1.51 -16.00 -11.30
CA ILE A 20 0.53 -14.98 -10.91
C ILE A 20 0.83 -14.46 -9.51
N HIS A 21 0.93 -13.14 -9.36
CA HIS A 21 0.98 -12.44 -8.08
C HIS A 21 -0.26 -11.56 -7.91
N VAL A 22 -1.10 -11.88 -6.92
CA VAL A 22 -2.23 -11.03 -6.53
C VAL A 22 -1.68 -9.88 -5.69
N TYR A 23 -1.52 -8.71 -6.33
CA TYR A 23 -0.93 -7.54 -5.69
C TYR A 23 -1.91 -6.84 -4.72
N SER A 24 -3.18 -6.77 -5.12
CA SER A 24 -4.26 -6.21 -4.29
C SER A 24 -5.60 -6.89 -4.59
N ILE A 25 -6.70 -6.40 -4.00
CA ILE A 25 -8.05 -6.94 -4.25
C ILE A 25 -8.50 -6.78 -5.71
N ASP A 26 -7.92 -5.84 -6.43
CA ASP A 26 -8.29 -5.41 -7.79
C ASP A 26 -7.11 -5.40 -8.78
N GLU A 27 -5.92 -5.79 -8.34
CA GLU A 27 -4.72 -5.80 -9.17
C GLU A 27 -4.00 -7.15 -9.15
N ILE A 28 -3.70 -7.66 -10.33
CA ILE A 28 -2.99 -8.92 -10.54
C ILE A 28 -1.80 -8.66 -11.47
N MET A 29 -0.64 -9.19 -11.12
CA MET A 29 0.55 -9.21 -11.97
C MET A 29 0.82 -10.63 -12.44
N CYS A 30 1.16 -10.79 -13.72
CA CYS A 30 1.48 -12.08 -14.32
C CYS A 30 2.79 -12.02 -15.10
N ASP A 31 3.64 -13.00 -14.93
CA ASP A 31 4.73 -13.26 -15.87
C ASP A 31 4.19 -14.14 -17.00
N VAL A 32 4.16 -13.57 -18.21
CA VAL A 32 3.62 -14.25 -19.39
C VAL A 32 4.71 -14.65 -20.39
N THR A 33 5.97 -14.48 -20.04
CA THR A 33 7.12 -14.66 -20.96
C THR A 33 7.09 -16.02 -21.65
N ASP A 34 6.96 -17.10 -20.91
CA ASP A 34 6.99 -18.46 -21.45
C ASP A 34 5.68 -18.86 -22.17
N TYR A 35 4.61 -18.12 -21.91
CA TYR A 35 3.28 -18.40 -22.49
C TYR A 35 3.12 -17.83 -23.89
N LEU A 36 3.86 -16.77 -24.26
CA LEU A 36 3.71 -16.08 -25.55
C LEU A 36 3.99 -17.03 -26.73
N ASN A 37 5.04 -17.83 -26.63
CA ASN A 37 5.37 -18.83 -27.64
C ASN A 37 4.31 -19.95 -27.69
N THR A 38 3.86 -20.43 -26.53
CA THR A 38 2.85 -21.50 -26.43
C THR A 38 1.52 -21.09 -27.08
N TYR A 39 1.11 -19.85 -26.86
CA TYR A 39 -0.13 -19.32 -27.43
C TYR A 39 0.05 -18.77 -28.86
N GLY A 40 1.28 -18.56 -29.33
CA GLY A 40 1.57 -17.90 -30.60
C GLY A 40 1.04 -16.46 -30.64
N MET A 41 1.09 -15.75 -29.51
CA MET A 41 0.53 -14.41 -29.32
C MET A 41 1.58 -13.45 -28.78
N THR A 42 1.39 -12.16 -29.09
CA THR A 42 2.09 -11.08 -28.38
C THR A 42 1.49 -10.90 -26.98
N ALA A 43 2.25 -10.25 -26.08
CA ALA A 43 1.74 -9.92 -24.73
C ALA A 43 0.45 -9.09 -24.80
N LYS A 44 0.36 -8.16 -25.75
CA LYS A 44 -0.84 -7.33 -25.96
C LYS A 44 -2.06 -8.17 -26.37
N GLU A 45 -1.88 -9.11 -27.26
CA GLU A 45 -2.97 -10.00 -27.71
C GLU A 45 -3.44 -10.92 -26.58
N LEU A 46 -2.51 -11.49 -25.79
CA LEU A 46 -2.84 -12.32 -24.65
C LEU A 46 -3.60 -11.54 -23.56
N VAL A 47 -3.11 -10.36 -23.21
CA VAL A 47 -3.78 -9.48 -22.24
C VAL A 47 -5.17 -9.07 -22.73
N SER A 48 -5.32 -8.69 -24.00
CA SER A 48 -6.62 -8.35 -24.58
C SER A 48 -7.60 -9.53 -24.51
N LYS A 49 -7.12 -10.75 -24.75
CA LYS A 49 -7.92 -11.98 -24.64
C LYS A 49 -8.38 -12.24 -23.21
N ILE A 50 -7.50 -12.08 -22.22
CA ILE A 50 -7.84 -12.25 -20.80
C ILE A 50 -8.88 -11.21 -20.37
N ILE A 51 -8.67 -9.92 -20.70
CA ILE A 51 -9.61 -8.85 -20.34
C ILE A 51 -10.98 -9.08 -20.99
N ARG A 52 -11.01 -9.58 -22.23
CA ARG A 52 -12.25 -9.92 -22.90
C ARG A 52 -12.97 -11.05 -22.20
N ASP A 53 -12.30 -12.14 -21.80
CA ASP A 53 -12.91 -13.23 -21.04
C ASP A 53 -13.48 -12.71 -19.68
N ILE A 54 -12.80 -11.78 -19.02
CA ILE A 54 -13.32 -11.10 -17.81
C ILE A 54 -14.61 -10.33 -18.14
N TYR A 55 -14.60 -9.57 -19.24
CA TYR A 55 -15.77 -8.79 -19.64
C TYR A 55 -16.96 -9.71 -20.01
N ASP A 56 -16.73 -10.73 -20.85
CA ASP A 56 -17.76 -11.66 -21.30
C ASP A 56 -18.34 -12.47 -20.14
N THR A 57 -17.52 -12.80 -19.13
CA THR A 57 -17.94 -13.61 -17.98
C THR A 57 -18.59 -12.78 -16.87
N MET A 58 -18.14 -11.55 -16.64
CA MET A 58 -18.47 -10.76 -15.46
C MET A 58 -19.03 -9.37 -15.76
N GLY A 59 -18.98 -8.92 -17.02
CA GLY A 59 -19.37 -7.56 -17.41
C GLY A 59 -18.41 -6.47 -16.90
N MET A 60 -17.18 -6.84 -16.49
CA MET A 60 -16.20 -5.92 -15.94
C MET A 60 -15.12 -5.60 -16.96
N THR A 61 -14.75 -4.34 -17.10
CA THR A 61 -13.59 -3.91 -17.88
C THR A 61 -12.35 -3.82 -17.00
N ALA A 62 -11.17 -3.93 -17.61
CA ALA A 62 -9.90 -3.77 -16.93
C ALA A 62 -8.93 -2.94 -17.77
N THR A 63 -7.97 -2.32 -17.08
CA THR A 63 -6.83 -1.62 -17.68
C THR A 63 -5.59 -2.44 -17.44
N ALA A 64 -4.68 -2.52 -18.42
CA ALA A 64 -3.45 -3.28 -18.28
C ALA A 64 -2.20 -2.47 -18.63
N GLY A 65 -1.13 -2.75 -17.90
CA GLY A 65 0.23 -2.36 -18.27
C GLY A 65 1.03 -3.59 -18.69
N ILE A 66 1.87 -3.43 -19.68
CA ILE A 66 2.84 -4.43 -20.12
C ILE A 66 4.23 -3.84 -19.92
N GLY A 67 5.14 -4.59 -19.32
CA GLY A 67 6.50 -4.13 -19.06
C GLY A 67 7.49 -5.29 -19.08
N THR A 68 8.75 -4.98 -19.31
CA THR A 68 9.86 -5.95 -19.26
C THR A 68 10.21 -6.39 -17.83
N ASN A 69 9.64 -5.74 -16.83
CA ASN A 69 9.76 -6.08 -15.41
C ASN A 69 8.52 -5.58 -14.63
N LEU A 70 8.41 -5.95 -13.35
CA LEU A 70 7.26 -5.63 -12.50
C LEU A 70 7.05 -4.11 -12.33
N TYR A 71 8.13 -3.33 -12.24
CA TYR A 71 8.04 -1.89 -12.11
C TYR A 71 7.47 -1.23 -13.37
N LEU A 72 8.02 -1.56 -14.53
CA LEU A 72 7.55 -1.01 -15.81
C LEU A 72 6.13 -1.43 -16.15
N CYS A 73 5.74 -2.68 -15.82
CA CYS A 73 4.37 -3.16 -15.91
C CYS A 73 3.42 -2.29 -15.07
N LYS A 74 3.75 -2.06 -13.81
CA LYS A 74 2.93 -1.25 -12.89
C LYS A 74 2.83 0.21 -13.33
N VAL A 75 3.95 0.83 -13.72
CA VAL A 75 4.01 2.22 -14.18
C VAL A 75 3.29 2.42 -15.51
N ALA A 76 3.40 1.45 -16.45
CA ALA A 76 2.62 1.47 -17.69
C ALA A 76 1.12 1.51 -17.41
N MET A 77 0.65 0.70 -16.47
CA MET A 77 -0.75 0.66 -16.07
C MET A 77 -1.19 1.96 -15.40
N ASP A 78 -0.45 2.43 -14.39
CA ASP A 78 -0.86 3.55 -13.53
C ASP A 78 -0.79 4.90 -14.22
N ILE A 79 0.24 5.14 -15.03
CA ILE A 79 0.50 6.45 -15.63
C ILE A 79 0.01 6.52 -17.08
N LEU A 80 0.30 5.51 -17.90
CA LEU A 80 0.02 5.61 -19.34
C LEU A 80 -1.35 5.03 -19.70
N ALA A 81 -1.67 3.80 -19.28
CA ALA A 81 -2.87 3.11 -19.75
C ALA A 81 -4.17 3.83 -19.36
N LYS A 82 -4.18 4.57 -18.26
CA LYS A 82 -5.34 5.39 -17.83
C LYS A 82 -5.66 6.54 -18.80
N HIS A 83 -4.67 6.97 -19.59
CA HIS A 83 -4.77 8.10 -20.52
C HIS A 83 -4.80 7.66 -21.99
N VAL A 84 -4.64 6.37 -22.27
CA VAL A 84 -4.76 5.82 -23.62
C VAL A 84 -6.24 5.71 -23.98
N GLU A 85 -6.59 6.08 -25.24
CA GLU A 85 -7.91 5.81 -25.77
C GLU A 85 -8.21 4.31 -25.76
N PRO A 86 -9.39 3.89 -25.32
CA PRO A 86 -9.76 2.49 -25.31
C PRO A 86 -9.79 1.95 -26.75
N ASP A 87 -9.44 0.70 -26.92
CA ASP A 87 -9.63 0.00 -28.19
C ASP A 87 -11.14 -0.21 -28.47
N TYR A 88 -11.47 -0.80 -29.61
CA TYR A 88 -12.86 -1.07 -30.00
C TYR A 88 -13.65 -1.98 -29.03
N ASN A 89 -12.95 -2.65 -28.10
CA ASN A 89 -13.53 -3.47 -27.03
C ASN A 89 -13.60 -2.72 -25.68
N GLY A 90 -13.22 -1.44 -25.62
CA GLY A 90 -13.16 -0.66 -24.39
C GLY A 90 -11.93 -0.95 -23.51
N VAL A 91 -10.93 -1.67 -24.03
CA VAL A 91 -9.73 -2.07 -23.29
C VAL A 91 -8.64 -1.01 -23.43
N ARG A 92 -8.00 -0.63 -22.33
CA ARG A 92 -6.88 0.29 -22.28
C ARG A 92 -5.61 -0.48 -21.92
N ILE A 93 -4.65 -0.49 -22.83
CA ILE A 93 -3.36 -1.17 -22.65
C ILE A 93 -2.24 -0.20 -22.99
N ALA A 94 -1.24 -0.11 -22.12
CA ALA A 94 0.02 0.58 -22.38
C ALA A 94 1.18 -0.38 -22.20
N GLU A 95 2.26 -0.14 -22.96
CA GLU A 95 3.47 -0.95 -22.95
C GLU A 95 4.71 -0.09 -22.73
N LEU A 96 5.61 -0.53 -21.85
CA LEU A 96 6.89 0.10 -21.56
C LEU A 96 8.02 -0.93 -21.57
N ASN A 97 9.13 -0.51 -22.16
CA ASN A 97 10.46 -1.02 -21.88
C ASN A 97 11.33 0.12 -21.30
N GLU A 98 12.54 -0.18 -20.89
CA GLU A 98 13.45 0.77 -20.24
C GLU A 98 13.70 2.03 -21.10
N ILE A 99 13.80 1.87 -22.41
CA ILE A 99 14.05 2.98 -23.35
C ILE A 99 12.82 3.86 -23.50
N SER A 100 11.65 3.25 -23.72
CA SER A 100 10.39 4.00 -23.86
C SER A 100 9.99 4.67 -22.54
N TYR A 101 10.23 4.02 -21.40
CA TYR A 101 10.05 4.59 -20.08
C TYR A 101 10.85 5.89 -19.91
N ARG A 102 12.16 5.86 -20.17
CA ARG A 102 13.03 7.03 -20.05
C ARG A 102 12.60 8.15 -20.97
N ARG A 103 12.22 7.81 -22.22
CA ARG A 103 11.76 8.79 -23.21
C ARG A 103 10.45 9.47 -22.84
N LEU A 104 9.49 8.71 -22.32
CA LEU A 104 8.12 9.19 -22.09
C LEU A 104 7.90 9.73 -20.69
N LEU A 105 8.55 9.14 -19.66
CA LEU A 105 8.18 9.37 -18.28
C LEU A 105 9.26 10.00 -17.39
N TRP A 106 10.50 10.17 -17.87
CA TRP A 106 11.54 10.81 -17.06
C TRP A 106 11.19 12.23 -16.61
N THR A 107 10.38 12.95 -17.38
CA THR A 107 9.93 14.32 -17.05
C THR A 107 8.52 14.37 -16.47
N HIS A 108 7.87 13.21 -16.29
CA HIS A 108 6.51 13.15 -15.76
C HIS A 108 6.45 13.68 -14.32
N GLN A 109 5.38 14.39 -14.01
CA GLN A 109 5.04 14.93 -12.70
C GLN A 109 3.54 14.74 -12.44
N PRO A 110 3.14 14.57 -11.18
CA PRO A 110 3.98 14.56 -9.97
C PRO A 110 4.76 13.25 -9.81
N ILE A 111 5.91 13.30 -9.15
CA ILE A 111 6.76 12.12 -8.91
C ILE A 111 6.05 11.04 -8.06
N THR A 112 5.00 11.41 -7.33
CA THR A 112 4.16 10.48 -6.53
C THR A 112 3.28 9.56 -7.36
N ASP A 113 3.18 9.76 -8.67
CA ASP A 113 2.48 8.82 -9.57
C ASP A 113 3.28 7.54 -9.80
N PHE A 114 4.60 7.60 -9.56
CA PHE A 114 5.46 6.44 -9.71
C PHE A 114 5.34 5.49 -8.53
N TRP A 115 5.24 4.20 -8.84
CA TRP A 115 5.17 3.15 -7.85
C TRP A 115 6.31 3.25 -6.83
N ARG A 116 5.99 3.10 -5.56
CA ARG A 116 6.87 3.22 -4.37
C ARG A 116 7.37 4.64 -4.06
N VAL A 117 6.96 5.66 -4.77
CA VAL A 117 7.28 7.05 -4.43
C VAL A 117 6.10 7.70 -3.70
N GLY A 118 6.10 7.63 -2.38
CA GLY A 118 5.07 8.27 -1.56
C GLY A 118 5.38 9.74 -1.25
N GLN A 119 4.43 10.42 -0.58
CA GLN A 119 4.56 11.84 -0.20
C GLN A 119 5.82 12.16 0.62
N GLY A 120 6.29 11.22 1.46
CA GLY A 120 7.52 11.38 2.23
C GLY A 120 8.76 11.45 1.35
N TYR A 121 8.84 10.61 0.32
CA TYR A 121 9.90 10.63 -0.68
C TYR A 121 9.85 11.92 -1.50
N ALA A 122 8.68 12.23 -2.05
CA ALA A 122 8.48 13.45 -2.85
C ALA A 122 8.89 14.71 -2.08
N LYS A 123 8.48 14.85 -0.82
CA LYS A 123 8.85 16.00 0.01
C LYS A 123 10.38 16.14 0.19
N LYS A 124 11.07 15.02 0.45
CA LYS A 124 12.54 15.02 0.57
C LYS A 124 13.23 15.39 -0.76
N LEU A 125 12.79 14.79 -1.87
CA LEU A 125 13.33 15.05 -3.20
C LEU A 125 13.12 16.52 -3.60
N LEU A 126 11.90 17.03 -3.45
CA LEU A 126 11.54 18.41 -3.77
C LEU A 126 12.35 19.44 -2.98
N SER A 127 12.66 19.15 -1.69
CA SER A 127 13.51 20.06 -0.87
C SER A 127 14.94 20.15 -1.36
N HIS A 128 15.38 19.26 -2.26
CA HIS A 128 16.70 19.26 -2.90
C HIS A 128 16.62 19.57 -4.40
N GLY A 129 15.47 20.06 -4.90
CA GLY A 129 15.32 20.42 -6.31
C GLY A 129 15.22 19.24 -7.28
N ILE A 130 14.85 18.05 -6.80
CA ILE A 130 14.62 16.83 -7.58
C ILE A 130 13.12 16.67 -7.77
N TYR A 131 12.62 16.79 -9.00
CA TYR A 131 11.18 16.91 -9.29
C TYR A 131 10.59 15.68 -9.98
N ASN A 132 11.40 14.87 -10.64
CA ASN A 132 10.96 13.76 -11.49
C ASN A 132 12.00 12.63 -11.49
N MET A 133 11.64 11.47 -12.07
CA MET A 133 12.52 10.30 -12.09
C MET A 133 13.79 10.52 -12.94
N GLY A 134 13.74 11.35 -13.96
CA GLY A 134 14.93 11.74 -14.72
C GLY A 134 15.92 12.56 -13.90
N ASP A 135 15.44 13.38 -12.95
CA ASP A 135 16.33 14.09 -12.01
C ASP A 135 17.01 13.11 -11.05
N VAL A 136 16.26 12.10 -10.55
CA VAL A 136 16.84 11.02 -9.72
C VAL A 136 17.91 10.26 -10.50
N ALA A 137 17.61 9.85 -11.74
CA ALA A 137 18.56 9.14 -12.59
C ALA A 137 19.82 9.96 -12.87
N ARG A 138 19.68 11.25 -13.17
CA ARG A 138 20.83 12.15 -13.36
C ARG A 138 21.65 12.35 -12.08
N CYS A 139 20.97 12.43 -10.93
CA CYS A 139 21.62 12.54 -9.64
C CYS A 139 22.49 11.31 -9.37
N SER A 140 22.00 10.09 -9.68
CA SER A 140 22.71 8.84 -9.39
C SER A 140 24.05 8.66 -10.15
N ILE A 141 24.27 9.41 -11.24
CA ILE A 141 25.51 9.34 -12.03
C ILE A 141 26.42 10.56 -11.86
N GLY A 142 26.08 11.46 -10.92
CA GLY A 142 26.92 12.62 -10.59
C GLY A 142 28.27 12.19 -10.00
N LYS A 143 29.30 13.01 -10.19
CA LYS A 143 30.63 12.75 -9.62
C LYS A 143 30.58 12.93 -8.10
N GLU A 144 31.49 12.27 -7.39
CA GLU A 144 31.63 12.40 -5.93
C GLU A 144 31.75 13.85 -5.45
N THR A 145 32.33 14.74 -6.26
CA THR A 145 32.49 16.17 -5.96
C THR A 145 31.26 17.02 -6.24
N ASP A 146 30.28 16.48 -6.95
CA ASP A 146 29.06 17.21 -7.32
C ASP A 146 28.07 17.20 -6.15
N TYR A 147 27.24 18.25 -6.04
CA TYR A 147 26.15 18.27 -5.04
C TYR A 147 25.10 17.17 -5.32
N TYR A 148 24.75 16.99 -6.59
CA TYR A 148 23.87 15.93 -7.05
C TYR A 148 24.69 14.72 -7.43
N ASN A 149 24.73 13.76 -6.53
CA ASN A 149 25.42 12.48 -6.70
C ASN A 149 24.64 11.37 -5.98
N GLU A 150 25.09 10.15 -6.14
CA GLU A 150 24.47 8.98 -5.52
C GLU A 150 24.45 9.09 -3.98
N GLU A 151 25.51 9.60 -3.37
CA GLU A 151 25.64 9.78 -1.92
C GLU A 151 24.54 10.67 -1.34
N LEU A 152 24.07 11.71 -2.09
CA LEU A 152 22.92 12.51 -1.70
C LEU A 152 21.66 11.63 -1.54
N LEU A 153 21.41 10.73 -2.48
CA LEU A 153 20.25 9.83 -2.44
C LEU A 153 20.33 8.85 -1.27
N TYR A 154 21.50 8.25 -1.02
CA TYR A 154 21.72 7.39 0.14
C TYR A 154 21.54 8.13 1.48
N ARG A 155 22.01 9.35 1.59
CA ARG A 155 21.81 10.18 2.78
C ARG A 155 20.35 10.49 3.05
N LEU A 156 19.52 10.65 2.00
CA LEU A 156 18.09 10.93 2.12
C LEU A 156 17.27 9.69 2.43
N PHE A 157 17.62 8.53 1.88
CA PHE A 157 16.77 7.34 1.86
C PHE A 157 17.42 6.08 2.43
N GLY A 158 18.72 6.13 2.79
CA GLY A 158 19.46 4.95 3.23
C GLY A 158 19.51 3.90 2.12
N VAL A 159 19.49 2.63 2.48
CA VAL A 159 19.49 1.50 1.53
C VAL A 159 18.34 1.55 0.51
N ASN A 160 17.24 2.19 0.85
CA ASN A 160 16.12 2.34 -0.09
C ASN A 160 16.44 3.26 -1.29
N ALA A 161 17.59 3.96 -1.28
CA ALA A 161 18.08 4.72 -2.43
C ALA A 161 18.35 3.81 -3.64
N GLU A 162 18.86 2.59 -3.41
CA GLU A 162 19.11 1.60 -4.47
C GLU A 162 17.85 1.33 -5.29
N LEU A 163 16.76 0.98 -4.62
CA LEU A 163 15.49 0.72 -5.31
C LEU A 163 14.96 1.97 -6.05
N LEU A 164 15.12 3.16 -5.46
CA LEU A 164 14.70 4.41 -6.10
C LEU A 164 15.53 4.71 -7.35
N ILE A 165 16.84 4.47 -7.31
CA ILE A 165 17.77 4.63 -8.44
C ILE A 165 17.43 3.63 -9.54
N ASP A 166 17.29 2.35 -9.21
CA ASP A 166 16.91 1.29 -10.16
C ASP A 166 15.61 1.64 -10.87
N HIS A 167 14.59 2.02 -10.13
CA HIS A 167 13.30 2.44 -10.68
C HIS A 167 13.43 3.71 -11.55
N ALA A 168 14.30 4.65 -11.20
CA ALA A 168 14.55 5.83 -12.02
C ALA A 168 15.18 5.46 -13.39
N TRP A 169 15.95 4.38 -13.44
CA TRP A 169 16.49 3.82 -14.67
C TRP A 169 15.53 2.86 -15.39
N GLY A 170 14.39 2.52 -14.78
CA GLY A 170 13.42 1.56 -15.29
C GLY A 170 13.82 0.11 -15.04
N TRP A 171 14.65 -0.14 -14.05
CA TRP A 171 15.15 -1.46 -13.67
C TRP A 171 14.41 -1.98 -12.43
N GLU A 172 14.07 -3.26 -12.44
CA GLU A 172 13.51 -3.99 -11.30
C GLU A 172 13.92 -5.46 -11.42
N PRO A 173 14.86 -5.92 -10.59
CA PRO A 173 15.34 -7.30 -10.66
C PRO A 173 14.38 -8.31 -10.02
N CYS A 174 13.46 -7.85 -9.16
CA CYS A 174 12.54 -8.73 -8.44
C CYS A 174 11.57 -9.42 -9.39
N THR A 175 11.47 -10.74 -9.26
CA THR A 175 10.55 -11.59 -10.03
C THR A 175 9.36 -12.04 -9.18
N ILE A 176 8.28 -12.51 -9.82
CA ILE A 176 7.12 -13.10 -9.14
C ILE A 176 7.55 -14.30 -8.27
N ALA A 177 8.47 -15.13 -8.74
CA ALA A 177 9.01 -16.25 -7.97
C ALA A 177 9.69 -15.78 -6.67
N GLN A 178 10.47 -14.71 -6.72
CA GLN A 178 11.11 -14.13 -5.53
C GLN A 178 10.09 -13.50 -4.57
N VAL A 179 9.08 -12.81 -5.09
CA VAL A 179 7.98 -12.28 -4.26
C VAL A 179 7.29 -13.40 -3.50
N LYS A 180 7.00 -14.54 -4.16
CA LYS A 180 6.36 -15.70 -3.54
C LYS A 180 7.26 -16.45 -2.54
N ALA A 181 8.55 -16.47 -2.79
CA ALA A 181 9.53 -17.10 -1.91
C ALA A 181 9.85 -16.27 -0.66
N TYR A 182 9.52 -14.97 -0.67
CA TYR A 182 9.82 -14.06 0.43
C TYR A 182 9.06 -14.45 1.70
N LYS A 183 9.80 -14.59 2.78
CA LYS A 183 9.26 -14.79 4.13
C LYS A 183 9.69 -13.61 4.99
N PRO A 184 8.74 -12.82 5.52
CA PRO A 184 9.08 -11.70 6.40
C PRO A 184 9.73 -12.19 7.69
N GLU A 185 10.72 -11.45 8.18
CA GLU A 185 11.40 -11.76 9.46
C GLU A 185 10.48 -11.55 10.66
N SER A 186 9.55 -10.61 10.54
CA SER A 186 8.53 -10.34 11.56
C SER A 186 7.14 -10.31 10.94
N ASN A 187 6.21 -10.95 11.61
CA ASN A 187 4.83 -10.99 11.18
C ASN A 187 3.96 -10.11 12.10
N SER A 188 3.01 -9.43 11.49
CA SER A 188 1.95 -8.73 12.23
C SER A 188 0.61 -8.93 11.53
N ILE A 189 -0.46 -8.98 12.32
CA ILE A 189 -1.83 -8.98 11.80
C ILE A 189 -2.53 -7.76 12.39
N GLY A 190 -3.10 -6.93 11.52
CA GLY A 190 -3.77 -5.71 11.93
C GLY A 190 -5.19 -5.61 11.41
N SER A 191 -6.03 -4.95 12.17
CA SER A 191 -7.39 -4.56 11.80
C SER A 191 -7.58 -3.07 11.99
N GLY A 192 -8.20 -2.41 11.02
CA GLY A 192 -8.47 -0.97 11.06
C GLY A 192 -9.89 -0.66 10.68
N GLN A 193 -10.53 0.27 11.40
CA GLN A 193 -11.87 0.72 11.13
C GLN A 193 -11.96 2.24 11.12
N VAL A 194 -12.59 2.80 10.07
CA VAL A 194 -13.05 4.18 10.04
C VAL A 194 -14.51 4.18 10.46
N LEU A 195 -14.80 4.87 11.55
CA LEU A 195 -16.16 4.96 12.10
C LEU A 195 -17.05 5.82 11.20
N HIS A 196 -18.32 5.44 11.03
CA HIS A 196 -19.25 6.16 10.13
C HIS A 196 -19.57 7.57 10.63
N CYS A 197 -19.52 7.81 11.93
CA CYS A 197 -19.63 9.11 12.58
C CYS A 197 -18.61 9.23 13.73
N PRO A 198 -18.41 10.43 14.33
CA PRO A 198 -17.58 10.58 15.51
C PRO A 198 -18.18 9.82 16.70
N TYR A 199 -17.41 8.96 17.34
CA TYR A 199 -17.80 8.20 18.54
C TYR A 199 -17.15 8.80 19.78
N ASP A 200 -17.89 8.77 20.90
CA ASP A 200 -17.35 9.14 22.19
C ASP A 200 -16.41 8.04 22.77
N PHE A 201 -15.86 8.31 23.94
CA PHE A 201 -14.94 7.41 24.63
C PHE A 201 -15.54 6.03 24.88
N GLN A 202 -16.78 5.94 25.36
CA GLN A 202 -17.40 4.66 25.72
C GLN A 202 -17.80 3.85 24.48
N GLN A 203 -18.34 4.51 23.48
CA GLN A 203 -18.67 3.88 22.21
C GLN A 203 -17.40 3.33 21.53
N THR A 204 -16.32 4.12 21.52
CA THR A 204 -15.04 3.68 20.94
C THR A 204 -14.45 2.50 21.71
N ARG A 205 -14.56 2.51 23.05
CA ARG A 205 -14.10 1.42 23.92
C ARG A 205 -14.79 0.10 23.59
N LEU A 206 -16.10 0.14 23.27
CA LEU A 206 -16.86 -1.04 22.84
C LEU A 206 -16.36 -1.55 21.49
N ILE A 207 -16.16 -0.65 20.49
CA ILE A 207 -15.62 -1.03 19.18
C ILE A 207 -14.24 -1.68 19.29
N ILE A 208 -13.35 -1.16 20.15
CA ILE A 208 -12.03 -1.76 20.39
C ILE A 208 -12.15 -3.15 20.94
N LYS A 209 -13.09 -3.39 21.87
CA LYS A 209 -13.36 -4.72 22.40
C LYS A 209 -13.79 -5.68 21.31
N GLU A 210 -14.76 -5.29 20.46
CA GLU A 210 -15.25 -6.10 19.34
C GLU A 210 -14.14 -6.39 18.31
N MET A 211 -13.37 -5.36 17.94
CA MET A 211 -12.26 -5.51 16.99
C MET A 211 -11.16 -6.45 17.52
N THR A 212 -10.91 -6.41 18.83
CA THR A 212 -9.90 -7.28 19.47
C THR A 212 -10.39 -8.73 19.53
N ASP A 213 -11.67 -8.95 19.81
CA ASP A 213 -12.26 -10.28 19.78
C ASP A 213 -12.17 -10.90 18.38
N LEU A 214 -12.50 -10.14 17.33
CA LEU A 214 -12.34 -10.56 15.94
C LEU A 214 -10.88 -10.83 15.57
N LEU A 215 -9.94 -10.02 16.04
CA LEU A 215 -8.51 -10.23 15.82
C LEU A 215 -8.03 -11.53 16.50
N ALA A 216 -8.49 -11.80 17.71
CA ALA A 216 -8.18 -13.03 18.42
C ALA A 216 -8.72 -14.26 17.69
N LEU A 217 -9.96 -14.19 17.15
CA LEU A 217 -10.53 -15.27 16.32
C LEU A 217 -9.71 -15.50 15.04
N ASP A 218 -9.24 -14.43 14.38
CA ASP A 218 -8.39 -14.53 13.18
C ASP A 218 -7.03 -15.20 13.51
N LEU A 219 -6.44 -14.89 14.68
CA LEU A 219 -5.24 -15.57 15.17
C LEU A 219 -5.50 -17.07 15.41
N VAL A 220 -6.61 -17.41 16.05
CA VAL A 220 -6.97 -18.82 16.32
C VAL A 220 -7.20 -19.58 15.02
N ASP A 221 -7.93 -19.01 14.06
CA ASP A 221 -8.20 -19.63 12.75
C ASP A 221 -6.92 -19.92 11.96
N LYS A 222 -5.93 -19.02 12.09
CA LYS A 222 -4.61 -19.15 11.45
C LYS A 222 -3.59 -19.96 12.27
N HIS A 223 -3.98 -20.47 13.44
CA HIS A 223 -3.08 -21.17 14.38
C HIS A 223 -1.88 -20.32 14.83
N LEU A 224 -2.11 -19.04 15.08
CA LEU A 224 -1.09 -18.06 15.42
C LEU A 224 -1.30 -17.50 16.82
N VAL A 225 -0.22 -17.01 17.43
CA VAL A 225 -0.23 -16.34 18.73
C VAL A 225 0.59 -15.05 18.68
N THR A 226 0.32 -14.13 19.58
CA THR A 226 1.05 -12.85 19.73
C THR A 226 1.45 -12.59 21.16
N ASP A 227 2.50 -11.81 21.37
CA ASP A 227 2.90 -11.29 22.69
C ASP A 227 2.81 -9.75 22.78
N GLN A 228 2.37 -9.08 21.71
CA GLN A 228 2.32 -7.62 21.69
C GLN A 228 1.11 -7.10 20.90
N LEU A 229 0.40 -6.15 21.49
CA LEU A 229 -0.70 -5.42 20.84
C LEU A 229 -0.33 -3.94 20.70
N VAL A 230 -0.62 -3.36 19.56
CA VAL A 230 -0.46 -1.94 19.27
C VAL A 230 -1.82 -1.32 18.99
N LEU A 231 -2.13 -0.23 19.67
CA LEU A 231 -3.37 0.53 19.49
C LEU A 231 -3.07 1.91 18.95
N THR A 232 -3.78 2.30 17.89
CA THR A 232 -3.77 3.68 17.37
C THR A 232 -5.20 4.18 17.24
N VAL A 233 -5.50 5.32 17.87
CA VAL A 233 -6.83 5.94 17.90
C VAL A 233 -6.73 7.34 17.29
N GLY A 234 -7.36 7.55 16.14
CA GLY A 234 -7.39 8.83 15.46
C GLY A 234 -8.64 9.62 15.78
N TYR A 235 -8.46 10.85 16.23
CA TYR A 235 -9.54 11.74 16.62
C TYR A 235 -10.22 12.41 15.42
N ASP A 236 -11.48 12.81 15.61
CA ASP A 236 -12.26 13.51 14.61
C ASP A 236 -11.85 14.99 14.47
N ILE A 237 -11.95 15.53 13.26
CA ILE A 237 -11.66 16.93 12.97
C ILE A 237 -12.57 17.90 13.74
N GLY A 238 -13.83 17.50 13.97
CA GLY A 238 -14.81 18.30 14.71
C GLY A 238 -14.39 18.64 16.14
N ASN A 239 -13.37 17.97 16.69
CA ASN A 239 -12.81 18.36 17.99
C ASN A 239 -12.10 19.72 17.98
N LEU A 240 -11.73 20.23 16.79
CA LEU A 240 -11.06 21.53 16.61
C LEU A 240 -12.01 22.64 16.14
N GLU A 241 -13.28 22.33 15.84
CA GLU A 241 -14.26 23.30 15.36
C GLU A 241 -14.83 24.15 16.51
N SER A 242 -14.91 25.45 16.29
CA SER A 242 -15.27 26.48 17.27
C SER A 242 -16.76 26.50 17.68
N GLY A 243 -17.48 25.39 17.61
CA GLY A 243 -18.91 25.30 17.99
C GLY A 243 -19.21 24.32 19.11
N ASN A 244 -18.29 23.48 19.48
CA ASN A 244 -18.47 22.51 20.55
C ASN A 244 -18.19 23.17 21.91
N LYS A 245 -19.17 23.14 22.81
CA LYS A 245 -19.09 23.67 24.19
C LYS A 245 -18.06 22.97 25.10
N LYS A 246 -17.27 22.06 24.57
CA LYS A 246 -16.11 21.44 25.23
C LYS A 246 -14.92 22.39 25.12
N LYS A 247 -14.14 22.50 26.20
CA LYS A 247 -12.91 23.32 26.28
C LYS A 247 -12.11 23.21 24.99
N GLN A 248 -11.67 24.35 24.43
CA GLN A 248 -10.79 24.42 23.27
C GLN A 248 -9.60 23.45 23.49
N TYR A 249 -9.43 22.52 22.56
CA TYR A 249 -8.36 21.54 22.62
C TYR A 249 -7.00 22.24 22.70
N GLN A 250 -6.22 21.96 23.73
CA GLN A 250 -4.90 22.55 23.95
C GLN A 250 -3.74 21.56 23.70
N GLY A 251 -4.05 20.36 23.22
CA GLY A 251 -3.04 19.36 22.91
C GLY A 251 -2.36 19.57 21.57
N GLU A 252 -1.49 18.65 21.19
CA GLU A 252 -0.74 18.68 19.94
C GLU A 252 -1.68 18.45 18.75
N ILE A 253 -1.55 19.32 17.72
CA ILE A 253 -2.31 19.25 16.47
C ILE A 253 -1.37 18.75 15.39
N THR A 254 -1.84 17.78 14.59
CA THR A 254 -1.13 17.24 13.43
C THR A 254 -1.92 17.49 12.15
N VAL A 255 -1.29 17.26 11.01
CA VAL A 255 -1.95 17.32 9.70
C VAL A 255 -2.12 15.91 9.19
N ASP A 256 -3.34 15.54 8.84
CA ASP A 256 -3.62 14.22 8.26
C ASP A 256 -3.20 14.13 6.78
N ARG A 257 -3.32 12.94 6.18
CA ARG A 257 -2.95 12.71 4.77
C ARG A 257 -3.74 13.56 3.75
N TYR A 258 -4.85 14.15 4.17
CA TYR A 258 -5.68 15.03 3.34
C TYR A 258 -5.38 16.52 3.57
N GLY A 259 -4.33 16.84 4.34
CA GLY A 259 -3.96 18.22 4.65
C GLY A 259 -4.82 18.87 5.76
N ARG A 260 -5.70 18.11 6.44
CA ARG A 260 -6.59 18.64 7.47
C ARG A 260 -5.92 18.63 8.83
N LYS A 261 -6.11 19.69 9.61
CA LYS A 261 -5.68 19.75 11.01
C LYS A 261 -6.56 18.82 11.84
N VAL A 262 -5.94 17.97 12.64
CA VAL A 262 -6.61 17.04 13.56
C VAL A 262 -5.84 16.98 14.89
N PRO A 263 -6.48 16.65 16.03
CA PRO A 263 -5.73 16.33 17.24
C PRO A 263 -4.77 15.17 16.98
N LYS A 264 -3.59 15.22 17.56
CA LYS A 264 -2.62 14.13 17.48
C LYS A 264 -3.27 12.83 17.93
N HIS A 265 -3.15 11.78 17.13
CA HIS A 265 -3.68 10.47 17.45
C HIS A 265 -3.07 9.91 18.76
N ALA A 266 -3.86 9.16 19.51
CA ALA A 266 -3.34 8.35 20.59
C ALA A 266 -2.70 7.09 20.01
N HIS A 267 -1.51 6.75 20.53
CA HIS A 267 -0.75 5.58 20.08
C HIS A 267 -0.05 4.94 21.28
N GLY A 268 -0.11 3.63 21.36
CA GLY A 268 0.56 2.90 22.43
C GLY A 268 0.70 1.42 22.12
N THR A 269 1.56 0.77 22.90
CA THR A 269 1.89 -0.64 22.81
C THR A 269 1.65 -1.31 24.15
N ALA A 270 1.01 -2.48 24.15
CA ALA A 270 0.82 -3.34 25.30
C ALA A 270 1.55 -4.66 25.05
N ASN A 271 2.38 -5.09 26.01
CA ASN A 271 3.09 -6.36 25.96
C ASN A 271 2.37 -7.38 26.85
N LEU A 272 2.00 -8.51 26.29
CA LEU A 272 1.43 -9.65 27.01
C LEU A 272 2.56 -10.42 27.72
N LYS A 273 2.26 -11.04 28.85
CA LYS A 273 3.26 -11.84 29.60
C LYS A 273 3.73 -13.06 28.84
N ASN A 274 2.80 -13.68 28.12
CA ASN A 274 3.05 -14.88 27.32
C ASN A 274 2.43 -14.67 25.93
N ARG A 275 2.89 -15.44 24.96
CA ARG A 275 2.25 -15.51 23.65
C ARG A 275 0.87 -16.17 23.78
N THR A 276 -0.14 -15.51 23.25
CA THR A 276 -1.53 -15.96 23.38
C THR A 276 -2.36 -15.58 22.14
N SER A 277 -3.44 -16.30 21.93
CA SER A 277 -4.58 -15.92 21.09
C SER A 277 -5.89 -15.86 21.90
N SER A 278 -5.77 -15.82 23.23
CA SER A 278 -6.92 -15.68 24.14
C SER A 278 -7.57 -14.32 24.00
N SER A 279 -8.83 -14.29 23.54
CA SER A 279 -9.59 -13.05 23.41
C SER A 279 -9.73 -12.32 24.77
N ILE A 280 -9.86 -13.06 25.85
CA ILE A 280 -10.00 -12.47 27.21
C ILE A 280 -8.75 -11.69 27.58
N GLU A 281 -7.56 -12.32 27.48
CA GLU A 281 -6.29 -11.66 27.84
C GLU A 281 -5.99 -10.46 26.91
N MET A 282 -6.24 -10.62 25.62
CA MET A 282 -6.03 -9.55 24.64
C MET A 282 -6.96 -8.37 24.87
N ILE A 283 -8.25 -8.62 25.17
CA ILE A 283 -9.24 -7.57 25.44
C ILE A 283 -8.89 -6.83 26.72
N GLU A 284 -8.58 -7.53 27.81
CA GLU A 284 -8.19 -6.89 29.08
C GLU A 284 -7.01 -5.95 28.87
N MET A 285 -5.95 -6.44 28.25
CA MET A 285 -4.73 -5.67 28.02
C MET A 285 -4.92 -4.46 27.09
N ILE A 286 -5.69 -4.61 26.00
CA ILE A 286 -5.92 -3.50 25.07
C ILE A 286 -6.83 -2.43 25.66
N LEU A 287 -7.80 -2.81 26.50
CA LEU A 287 -8.68 -1.86 27.16
C LEU A 287 -7.96 -1.09 28.27
N GLU A 288 -7.05 -1.71 29.02
CA GLU A 288 -6.16 -1.00 29.94
C GLU A 288 -5.29 0.03 29.21
N LEU A 289 -4.72 -0.37 28.06
CA LEU A 289 -3.95 0.56 27.23
C LEU A 289 -4.82 1.70 26.73
N TYR A 290 -6.03 1.40 26.23
CA TYR A 290 -6.99 2.41 25.76
C TYR A 290 -7.31 3.43 26.83
N ASP A 291 -7.70 2.96 28.01
CA ASP A 291 -8.08 3.81 29.16
C ASP A 291 -6.92 4.72 29.61
N LYS A 292 -5.67 4.29 29.39
CA LYS A 292 -4.46 5.03 29.71
C LYS A 292 -4.08 6.11 28.71
N ILE A 293 -4.24 5.84 27.39
CA ILE A 293 -3.67 6.69 26.33
C ILE A 293 -4.68 7.60 25.64
N VAL A 294 -5.98 7.26 25.68
CA VAL A 294 -7.01 7.97 24.93
C VAL A 294 -7.62 9.09 25.78
N ASN A 295 -7.72 10.27 25.19
CA ASN A 295 -8.36 11.42 25.83
C ASN A 295 -9.89 11.22 25.84
N PRO A 296 -10.55 11.15 27.03
CA PRO A 296 -11.97 10.87 27.13
C PRO A 296 -12.87 12.02 26.66
N ASP A 297 -12.33 13.22 26.50
CA ASP A 297 -13.07 14.42 26.08
C ASP A 297 -13.15 14.58 24.56
N LEU A 298 -12.43 13.74 23.81
CA LEU A 298 -12.34 13.85 22.35
C LEU A 298 -13.16 12.77 21.63
N PHE A 299 -13.81 13.17 20.55
CA PHE A 299 -14.47 12.24 19.64
C PHE A 299 -13.44 11.53 18.75
N VAL A 300 -13.66 10.23 18.55
CA VAL A 300 -12.81 9.35 17.74
C VAL A 300 -13.42 9.14 16.35
N ARG A 301 -12.57 9.06 15.35
CA ARG A 301 -12.96 8.80 13.95
C ARG A 301 -12.41 7.49 13.38
N ARG A 302 -11.28 7.01 13.89
CA ARG A 302 -10.66 5.77 13.39
C ARG A 302 -9.94 5.03 14.49
N VAL A 303 -9.90 3.71 14.38
CA VAL A 303 -9.20 2.80 15.28
C VAL A 303 -8.38 1.81 14.46
N TYR A 304 -7.15 1.54 14.92
CA TYR A 304 -6.29 0.47 14.38
C TYR A 304 -5.75 -0.35 15.54
N ILE A 305 -5.87 -1.67 15.43
CA ILE A 305 -5.30 -2.63 16.38
C ILE A 305 -4.39 -3.56 15.59
N THR A 306 -3.18 -3.79 16.07
CA THR A 306 -2.21 -4.70 15.43
C THR A 306 -1.67 -5.66 16.47
N ALA A 307 -1.71 -6.95 16.17
CA ALA A 307 -0.96 -7.99 16.86
C ALA A 307 0.42 -8.10 16.19
N ASN A 308 1.48 -7.83 16.93
CA ASN A 308 2.86 -7.95 16.47
C ASN A 308 3.49 -9.27 16.94
N HIS A 309 4.67 -9.58 16.41
CA HIS A 309 5.44 -10.78 16.75
C HIS A 309 4.64 -12.08 16.61
N VAL A 310 3.78 -12.10 15.59
CA VAL A 310 2.88 -13.22 15.33
C VAL A 310 3.69 -14.43 14.85
N VAL A 311 3.48 -15.59 15.47
CA VAL A 311 4.14 -16.87 15.14
C VAL A 311 3.16 -18.01 15.18
#